data_7dd1a62a93ed9eb73562f548dd362670
#
_entry.id   7dd1a62a93ed9eb73562f548dd362670
#
_cell.length_a   1.000
_cell.length_b   1.000
_cell.length_c   1.000
_cell.angle_alpha   90.00
_cell.angle_beta   90.00
_cell.angle_gamma   90.00
#
_symmetry.space_group_name_H-M   'P 1'
#
loop_
_entity.id
_entity.type
_entity.pdbx_description
1 polymer ?
#
loop_
_entity_poly.entity_id
_entity_poly.type
_entity_poly.pdbx_seq_one_letter_code
_entity_poly.pdbx_strand_id
1 'polypeptide(L)'
;WLESQIRNTAPRELPPDTDGHVLLTNYDAIAKGVIRRLERDEIPYVVLEPDPHTAANLQVDGVRVVTGDVDDKGTYEAVQTDQARFVLANHDDQMNTNITLTVREVAPDVSLAALIGDDDSQDILELSGATQTLPVKRWLGEQLATRITTQHGEVHPIGQYRDLRFAELPVRNTTLEGHTLRESGLRKKTGTTVVGLW
;
A
#
# COMPACT_ATOMS: atom_id res chain seq x y z
N TRP A 1 -6.15 -4.41 -40.06
CA TRP A 1 -6.81 -3.34 -39.25
C TRP A 1 -7.58 -3.90 -38.08
N LEU A 2 -8.31 -4.99 -38.25
CA LEU A 2 -9.00 -5.72 -37.16
C LEU A 2 -8.02 -6.35 -36.14
N GLU A 3 -6.90 -6.90 -36.59
CA GLU A 3 -5.88 -7.47 -35.68
C GLU A 3 -5.16 -6.43 -34.83
N SER A 4 -5.05 -5.16 -35.28
CA SER A 4 -4.48 -4.09 -34.49
C SER A 4 -5.43 -3.59 -33.40
N GLN A 5 -6.74 -3.71 -33.58
CA GLN A 5 -7.74 -3.37 -32.56
C GLN A 5 -7.81 -4.42 -31.45
N ILE A 6 -7.66 -5.70 -31.78
CA ILE A 6 -7.63 -6.80 -30.80
C ILE A 6 -6.40 -6.73 -29.90
N ARG A 7 -5.27 -6.21 -30.39
CA ARG A 7 -4.03 -6.03 -29.60
C ARG A 7 -4.07 -4.88 -28.59
N ASN A 8 -5.05 -3.99 -28.68
CA ASN A 8 -5.10 -2.77 -27.87
C ASN A 8 -6.25 -2.75 -26.85
N THR A 9 -6.83 -3.89 -26.53
CA THR A 9 -7.90 -3.97 -25.53
C THR A 9 -7.36 -4.73 -24.32
N ALA A 10 -7.36 -4.11 -23.17
CA ALA A 10 -6.98 -4.78 -21.93
C ALA A 10 -7.94 -5.95 -21.62
N PRO A 11 -7.47 -7.05 -21.04
CA PRO A 11 -8.31 -8.19 -20.72
C PRO A 11 -9.42 -7.79 -19.75
N ARG A 12 -10.49 -8.56 -19.73
CA ARG A 12 -11.61 -8.43 -18.79
C ARG A 12 -11.64 -9.52 -17.73
N GLU A 13 -10.77 -10.48 -17.83
CA GLU A 13 -10.64 -11.62 -16.93
C GLU A 13 -9.18 -12.06 -16.82
N LEU A 14 -8.84 -12.72 -15.73
CA LEU A 14 -7.55 -13.39 -15.56
C LEU A 14 -7.63 -14.84 -16.02
N PRO A 15 -6.48 -15.46 -16.39
CA PRO A 15 -6.43 -16.89 -16.64
C PRO A 15 -6.97 -17.71 -15.45
N PRO A 16 -7.70 -18.84 -15.71
CA PRO A 16 -8.38 -19.60 -14.67
C PRO A 16 -7.48 -20.20 -13.58
N ASP A 17 -6.20 -20.28 -13.82
CA ASP A 17 -5.17 -20.80 -12.90
C ASP A 17 -4.36 -19.70 -12.20
N THR A 18 -4.86 -18.45 -12.21
CA THR A 18 -4.20 -17.33 -11.53
C THR A 18 -4.46 -17.42 -10.03
N ASP A 19 -3.38 -17.48 -9.24
CA ASP A 19 -3.44 -17.52 -7.78
C ASP A 19 -2.39 -16.63 -7.12
N GLY A 20 -2.54 -16.37 -5.83
CA GLY A 20 -1.56 -15.66 -5.02
C GLY A 20 -1.26 -14.22 -5.43
N HIS A 21 -2.04 -13.64 -6.32
CA HIS A 21 -1.85 -12.27 -6.81
C HIS A 21 -2.40 -11.23 -5.84
N VAL A 22 -1.89 -10.00 -5.97
CA VAL A 22 -2.40 -8.81 -5.28
C VAL A 22 -3.32 -8.04 -6.22
N LEU A 23 -4.54 -7.77 -5.77
CA LEU A 23 -5.52 -6.96 -6.49
C LEU A 23 -5.46 -5.51 -6.02
N LEU A 24 -5.28 -4.58 -6.94
CA LEU A 24 -5.27 -3.14 -6.72
C LEU A 24 -6.48 -2.53 -7.42
N THR A 25 -7.32 -1.79 -6.70
CA THR A 25 -8.57 -1.29 -7.29
C THR A 25 -8.44 0.05 -8.00
N ASN A 26 -7.26 0.67 -7.96
CA ASN A 26 -6.97 1.93 -8.65
C ASN A 26 -5.48 2.03 -8.96
N TYR A 27 -5.11 2.73 -10.05
CA TYR A 27 -3.72 3.00 -10.45
C TYR A 27 -3.29 4.41 -10.11
N ASP A 28 -3.10 4.70 -8.84
CA ASP A 28 -2.66 5.98 -8.30
C ASP A 28 -1.17 5.98 -7.89
N ALA A 29 -0.73 7.05 -7.23
CA ALA A 29 0.64 7.17 -6.74
C ALA A 29 1.00 6.11 -5.67
N ILE A 30 0.03 5.70 -4.86
CA ILE A 30 0.19 4.67 -3.83
C ILE A 30 0.34 3.30 -4.51
N ALA A 31 -0.58 2.97 -5.43
CA ALA A 31 -0.52 1.74 -6.22
C ALA A 31 0.81 1.60 -6.97
N LYS A 32 1.30 2.67 -7.61
CA LYS A 32 2.62 2.68 -8.27
C LYS A 32 3.77 2.35 -7.30
N GLY A 33 3.68 2.84 -6.06
CA GLY A 33 4.64 2.51 -5.01
C GLY A 33 4.60 1.04 -4.61
N VAL A 34 3.39 0.50 -4.44
CA VAL A 34 3.16 -0.91 -4.11
C VAL A 34 3.63 -1.80 -5.26
N ILE A 35 3.25 -1.51 -6.51
CA ILE A 35 3.62 -2.29 -7.69
C ILE A 35 5.14 -2.44 -7.82
N ARG A 36 5.90 -1.35 -7.70
CA ARG A 36 7.38 -1.42 -7.74
C ARG A 36 7.96 -2.38 -6.69
N ARG A 37 7.32 -2.52 -5.54
CA ARG A 37 7.74 -3.46 -4.51
C ARG A 37 7.33 -4.88 -4.86
N LEU A 38 6.09 -5.09 -5.34
CA LEU A 38 5.60 -6.40 -5.77
C LEU A 38 6.45 -6.99 -6.90
N GLU A 39 6.81 -6.16 -7.90
CA GLU A 39 7.68 -6.56 -9.01
C GLU A 39 9.08 -6.98 -8.55
N ARG A 40 9.67 -6.23 -7.61
CA ARG A 40 10.97 -6.58 -7.03
C ARG A 40 10.95 -7.91 -6.28
N ASP A 41 9.85 -8.16 -5.57
CA ASP A 41 9.68 -9.35 -4.75
C ASP A 41 9.04 -10.51 -5.55
N GLU A 42 8.87 -10.35 -6.88
CA GLU A 42 8.28 -11.32 -7.83
C GLU A 42 6.87 -11.77 -7.43
N ILE A 43 6.10 -10.87 -6.79
CA ILE A 43 4.71 -11.13 -6.40
C ILE A 43 3.78 -10.70 -7.55
N PRO A 44 2.93 -11.59 -8.06
CA PRO A 44 1.98 -11.24 -9.10
C PRO A 44 0.97 -10.21 -8.61
N TYR A 45 0.57 -9.30 -9.50
CA TYR A 45 -0.46 -8.32 -9.21
C TYR A 45 -1.34 -8.07 -10.42
N VAL A 46 -2.50 -7.49 -10.19
CA VAL A 46 -3.39 -6.95 -11.22
C VAL A 46 -4.05 -5.67 -10.72
N VAL A 47 -4.22 -4.72 -11.63
CA VAL A 47 -4.95 -3.47 -11.39
C VAL A 47 -6.32 -3.57 -12.05
N LEU A 48 -7.37 -3.14 -11.36
CA LEU A 48 -8.69 -2.91 -11.95
C LEU A 48 -8.75 -1.48 -12.49
N GLU A 49 -9.25 -1.34 -13.71
CA GLU A 49 -9.47 -0.04 -14.36
C GLU A 49 -10.78 -0.07 -15.13
N PRO A 50 -11.78 0.75 -14.74
CA PRO A 50 -13.08 0.73 -15.38
C PRO A 50 -13.07 1.29 -16.81
N ASP A 51 -12.20 2.29 -17.09
CA ASP A 51 -12.14 2.86 -18.43
C ASP A 51 -11.27 2.02 -19.39
N PRO A 52 -11.84 1.43 -20.46
CA PRO A 52 -11.10 0.57 -21.38
C PRO A 52 -9.93 1.26 -22.10
N HIS A 53 -10.03 2.59 -22.31
CA HIS A 53 -8.94 3.34 -22.95
C HIS A 53 -7.76 3.54 -22.02
N THR A 54 -8.05 3.87 -20.76
CA THR A 54 -7.04 3.96 -19.72
C THR A 54 -6.39 2.62 -19.47
N ALA A 55 -7.18 1.54 -19.37
CA ALA A 55 -6.68 0.18 -19.20
C ALA A 55 -5.75 -0.23 -20.37
N ALA A 56 -6.13 0.06 -21.62
CA ALA A 56 -5.29 -0.22 -22.78
C ALA A 56 -3.95 0.54 -22.73
N ASN A 57 -3.95 1.80 -22.31
CA ASN A 57 -2.73 2.59 -22.16
C ASN A 57 -1.83 2.01 -21.05
N LEU A 58 -2.41 1.66 -19.90
CA LEU A 58 -1.67 1.03 -18.81
C LEU A 58 -1.04 -0.29 -19.24
N GLN A 59 -1.75 -1.09 -20.03
CA GLN A 59 -1.21 -2.34 -20.59
C GLN A 59 -0.03 -2.09 -21.52
N VAL A 60 -0.09 -1.06 -22.37
CA VAL A 60 1.03 -0.65 -23.22
C VAL A 60 2.25 -0.23 -22.41
N ASP A 61 2.02 0.44 -21.26
CA ASP A 61 3.06 0.84 -20.32
C ASP A 61 3.59 -0.33 -19.48
N GLY A 62 3.12 -1.56 -19.70
CA GLY A 62 3.58 -2.78 -19.05
C GLY A 62 2.89 -3.08 -17.72
N VAL A 63 1.85 -2.33 -17.34
CA VAL A 63 1.06 -2.60 -16.13
C VAL A 63 0.15 -3.79 -16.38
N ARG A 64 0.07 -4.71 -15.43
CA ARG A 64 -0.90 -5.81 -15.46
C ARG A 64 -2.25 -5.27 -15.03
N VAL A 65 -3.16 -5.14 -15.98
CA VAL A 65 -4.47 -4.49 -15.80
C VAL A 65 -5.58 -5.34 -16.37
N VAL A 66 -6.74 -5.31 -15.71
CA VAL A 66 -8.01 -5.88 -16.17
C VAL A 66 -9.05 -4.75 -16.22
N THR A 67 -9.82 -4.71 -17.32
CA THR A 67 -10.92 -3.77 -17.47
C THR A 67 -12.15 -4.28 -16.74
N GLY A 68 -12.64 -3.54 -15.74
CA GLY A 68 -13.84 -3.88 -14.98
C GLY A 68 -14.19 -2.83 -13.95
N ASP A 69 -15.47 -2.72 -13.63
CA ASP A 69 -15.99 -1.80 -12.62
C ASP A 69 -15.62 -2.30 -11.21
N VAL A 70 -15.15 -1.39 -10.37
CA VAL A 70 -14.62 -1.72 -9.04
C VAL A 70 -15.68 -1.99 -7.99
N ASP A 71 -16.95 -1.74 -8.28
CA ASP A 71 -18.11 -2.06 -7.45
C ASP A 71 -18.99 -3.18 -8.04
N ASP A 72 -18.56 -3.79 -9.16
CA ASP A 72 -19.26 -4.92 -9.78
C ASP A 72 -18.71 -6.27 -9.32
N LYS A 73 -19.60 -7.12 -8.81
CA LYS A 73 -19.29 -8.46 -8.35
C LYS A 73 -18.65 -9.34 -9.43
N GLY A 74 -19.18 -9.26 -10.67
CA GLY A 74 -18.67 -10.02 -11.79
C GLY A 74 -17.20 -9.71 -12.11
N THR A 75 -16.77 -8.48 -11.86
CA THR A 75 -15.36 -8.08 -11.98
C THR A 75 -14.47 -8.86 -11.01
N TYR A 76 -14.88 -8.98 -9.74
CA TYR A 76 -14.10 -9.70 -8.73
C TYR A 76 -14.09 -11.21 -8.96
N GLU A 77 -15.17 -11.78 -9.49
CA GLU A 77 -15.21 -13.17 -9.95
C GLU A 77 -14.26 -13.40 -11.13
N ALA A 78 -14.27 -12.50 -12.12
CA ALA A 78 -13.42 -12.58 -13.31
C ALA A 78 -11.92 -12.44 -13.02
N VAL A 79 -11.55 -11.76 -11.93
CA VAL A 79 -10.15 -11.64 -11.48
C VAL A 79 -9.78 -12.62 -10.37
N GLN A 80 -10.60 -13.62 -10.12
CA GLN A 80 -10.35 -14.71 -9.16
C GLN A 80 -9.93 -14.19 -7.77
N THR A 81 -10.75 -13.29 -7.24
CA THR A 81 -10.47 -12.64 -5.96
C THR A 81 -10.40 -13.64 -4.79
N ASP A 82 -11.10 -14.77 -4.88
CA ASP A 82 -11.05 -15.87 -3.91
C ASP A 82 -9.68 -16.56 -3.86
N GLN A 83 -8.90 -16.50 -4.94
CA GLN A 83 -7.52 -17.00 -5.03
C GLN A 83 -6.48 -15.90 -4.80
N ALA A 84 -6.93 -14.65 -4.63
CA ALA A 84 -6.03 -13.53 -4.41
C ALA A 84 -5.38 -13.60 -3.02
N ARG A 85 -4.13 -13.22 -2.96
CA ARG A 85 -3.38 -13.09 -1.71
C ARG A 85 -3.84 -11.90 -0.88
N PHE A 86 -4.21 -10.81 -1.56
CA PHE A 86 -4.52 -9.55 -0.92
C PHE A 86 -5.28 -8.61 -1.86
N VAL A 87 -6.19 -7.81 -1.31
CA VAL A 87 -6.89 -6.74 -2.02
C VAL A 87 -6.56 -5.39 -1.39
N LEU A 88 -6.20 -4.40 -2.20
CA LEU A 88 -6.03 -3.00 -1.78
C LEU A 88 -7.15 -2.15 -2.38
N ALA A 89 -8.05 -1.67 -1.53
CA ALA A 89 -9.07 -0.69 -1.87
C ALA A 89 -8.49 0.72 -1.66
N ASN A 90 -8.19 1.42 -2.76
CA ASN A 90 -7.48 2.70 -2.76
C ASN A 90 -8.22 3.79 -3.54
N HIS A 91 -9.50 3.94 -3.28
CA HIS A 91 -10.37 5.03 -3.71
C HIS A 91 -10.71 5.96 -2.55
N ASP A 92 -11.80 6.73 -2.67
CA ASP A 92 -12.41 7.44 -1.56
C ASP A 92 -13.14 6.47 -0.61
N ASP A 93 -13.51 6.96 0.57
CA ASP A 93 -14.04 6.13 1.66
C ASP A 93 -15.38 5.46 1.28
N GLN A 94 -16.22 6.16 0.51
CA GLN A 94 -17.51 5.62 0.06
C GLN A 94 -17.28 4.47 -0.94
N MET A 95 -16.43 4.67 -1.93
CA MET A 95 -16.10 3.65 -2.92
C MET A 95 -15.38 2.48 -2.24
N ASN A 96 -14.45 2.73 -1.32
CA ASN A 96 -13.76 1.69 -0.57
C ASN A 96 -14.72 0.83 0.27
N THR A 97 -15.81 1.42 0.78
CA THR A 97 -16.87 0.69 1.47
C THR A 97 -17.60 -0.26 0.50
N ASN A 98 -18.00 0.23 -0.67
CA ASN A 98 -18.65 -0.58 -1.70
C ASN A 98 -17.75 -1.72 -2.18
N ILE A 99 -16.48 -1.41 -2.47
CA ILE A 99 -15.46 -2.40 -2.84
C ILE A 99 -15.36 -3.48 -1.76
N THR A 100 -15.25 -3.07 -0.50
CA THR A 100 -15.10 -4.02 0.61
C THR A 100 -16.29 -4.97 0.70
N LEU A 101 -17.51 -4.45 0.62
CA LEU A 101 -18.75 -5.26 0.63
C LEU A 101 -18.77 -6.23 -0.56
N THR A 102 -18.49 -5.74 -1.77
CA THR A 102 -18.50 -6.56 -2.99
C THR A 102 -17.43 -7.65 -2.95
N VAL A 103 -16.22 -7.33 -2.48
CA VAL A 103 -15.15 -8.33 -2.28
C VAL A 103 -15.57 -9.39 -1.27
N ARG A 104 -16.22 -9.02 -0.17
CA ARG A 104 -16.69 -9.99 0.85
C ARG A 104 -17.77 -10.93 0.35
N GLU A 105 -18.58 -10.52 -0.63
CA GLU A 105 -19.54 -11.44 -1.29
C GLU A 105 -18.83 -12.52 -2.12
N VAL A 106 -17.70 -12.21 -2.75
CA VAL A 106 -16.96 -13.12 -3.64
C VAL A 106 -15.90 -13.92 -2.88
N ALA A 107 -15.16 -13.22 -2.02
CA ALA A 107 -14.00 -13.75 -1.29
C ALA A 107 -14.07 -13.39 0.20
N PRO A 108 -14.88 -14.10 1.01
CA PRO A 108 -15.11 -13.76 2.42
C PRO A 108 -13.83 -13.69 3.26
N ASP A 109 -12.85 -14.53 2.94
CA ASP A 109 -11.63 -14.73 3.75
C ASP A 109 -10.40 -14.01 3.22
N VAL A 110 -10.47 -13.36 2.04
CA VAL A 110 -9.32 -12.66 1.46
C VAL A 110 -8.87 -11.50 2.35
N SER A 111 -7.56 -11.34 2.54
CA SER A 111 -7.02 -10.17 3.24
C SER A 111 -7.27 -8.91 2.43
N LEU A 112 -7.94 -7.90 3.03
CA LEU A 112 -8.29 -6.64 2.38
C LEU A 112 -7.87 -5.46 3.24
N ALA A 113 -7.09 -4.55 2.66
CA ALA A 113 -6.84 -3.24 3.24
C ALA A 113 -7.59 -2.15 2.47
N ALA A 114 -8.22 -1.24 3.20
CA ALA A 114 -8.85 -0.06 2.65
C ALA A 114 -8.10 1.20 3.10
N LEU A 115 -7.80 2.09 2.16
CA LEU A 115 -7.28 3.41 2.49
C LEU A 115 -8.42 4.24 3.10
N ILE A 116 -8.11 5.04 4.13
CA ILE A 116 -9.08 5.97 4.72
C ILE A 116 -8.62 7.40 4.47
N GLY A 117 -9.57 8.19 3.97
CA GLY A 117 -9.42 9.63 3.80
C GLY A 117 -9.85 10.44 5.01
N ASP A 118 -10.85 9.94 5.75
CA ASP A 118 -11.41 10.54 6.95
C ASP A 118 -11.44 9.50 8.08
N ASP A 119 -10.92 9.86 9.25
CA ASP A 119 -10.86 8.96 10.41
C ASP A 119 -12.24 8.48 10.87
N ASP A 120 -13.31 9.26 10.63
CA ASP A 120 -14.70 8.89 10.95
C ASP A 120 -15.22 7.73 10.08
N SER A 121 -14.58 7.44 8.95
CA SER A 121 -14.93 6.32 8.07
C SER A 121 -14.36 4.97 8.53
N GLN A 122 -13.47 4.96 9.51
CA GLN A 122 -12.77 3.74 9.94
C GLN A 122 -13.74 2.64 10.37
N ASP A 123 -14.66 2.97 11.27
CA ASP A 123 -15.62 2.00 11.84
C ASP A 123 -16.51 1.38 10.74
N ILE A 124 -16.92 2.19 9.76
CA ILE A 124 -17.77 1.73 8.64
C ILE A 124 -17.00 0.73 7.79
N LEU A 125 -15.75 1.01 7.45
CA LEU A 125 -14.90 0.12 6.65
C LEU A 125 -14.58 -1.19 7.39
N GLU A 126 -14.32 -1.14 8.68
CA GLU A 126 -14.11 -2.33 9.50
C GLU A 126 -15.39 -3.18 9.59
N LEU A 127 -16.56 -2.57 9.80
CA LEU A 127 -17.85 -3.25 9.80
C LEU A 127 -18.22 -3.83 8.43
N SER A 128 -17.78 -3.18 7.34
CA SER A 128 -17.95 -3.70 5.97
C SER A 128 -17.05 -4.90 5.68
N GLY A 129 -16.09 -5.20 6.56
CA GLY A 129 -15.22 -6.37 6.46
C GLY A 129 -13.79 -6.08 6.02
N ALA A 130 -13.33 -4.84 6.04
CA ALA A 130 -11.90 -4.55 5.84
C ALA A 130 -11.06 -5.24 6.92
N THR A 131 -10.04 -5.98 6.51
CA THR A 131 -9.09 -6.62 7.44
C THR A 131 -8.18 -5.60 8.09
N GLN A 132 -7.89 -4.52 7.35
CA GLN A 132 -7.06 -3.41 7.79
C GLN A 132 -7.60 -2.11 7.22
N THR A 133 -7.53 -1.05 8.00
CA THR A 133 -7.81 0.32 7.57
C THR A 133 -6.53 1.15 7.67
N LEU A 134 -6.22 1.91 6.62
CA LEU A 134 -4.93 2.61 6.48
C LEU A 134 -5.15 4.13 6.36
N PRO A 135 -5.02 4.90 7.46
CA PRO A 135 -5.24 6.35 7.48
C PRO A 135 -4.03 7.11 6.91
N VAL A 136 -3.84 7.00 5.59
CA VAL A 136 -2.63 7.50 4.90
C VAL A 136 -2.43 9.01 5.01
N LYS A 137 -3.52 9.80 5.02
CA LYS A 137 -3.43 11.26 5.18
C LYS A 137 -2.94 11.64 6.58
N ARG A 138 -3.43 10.97 7.61
CA ARG A 138 -2.98 11.16 9.00
C ARG A 138 -1.50 10.79 9.14
N TRP A 139 -1.11 9.62 8.67
CA TRP A 139 0.30 9.21 8.71
C TRP A 139 1.23 10.18 7.99
N LEU A 140 0.82 10.64 6.80
CA LEU A 140 1.60 11.64 6.06
C LEU A 140 1.69 12.97 6.83
N GLY A 141 0.57 13.42 7.41
CA GLY A 141 0.52 14.63 8.24
C GLY A 141 1.45 14.55 9.46
N GLU A 142 1.44 13.43 10.17
CA GLU A 142 2.33 13.15 11.31
C GLU A 142 3.81 13.16 10.90
N GLN A 143 4.14 12.54 9.76
CA GLN A 143 5.50 12.54 9.22
C GLN A 143 5.96 13.95 8.80
N LEU A 144 5.09 14.72 8.17
CA LEU A 144 5.40 16.10 7.80
C LEU A 144 5.54 16.99 9.03
N ALA A 145 4.63 16.88 10.00
CA ALA A 145 4.72 17.62 11.26
C ALA A 145 6.06 17.35 11.96
N THR A 146 6.46 16.09 12.06
CA THR A 146 7.76 15.71 12.61
C THR A 146 8.91 16.42 11.88
N ARG A 147 8.92 16.41 10.54
CA ARG A 147 9.98 17.07 9.76
C ARG A 147 10.00 18.59 9.89
N ILE A 148 8.82 19.22 10.08
CA ILE A 148 8.71 20.67 10.24
C ILE A 148 9.11 21.11 11.65
N THR A 149 8.78 20.33 12.67
CA THR A 149 9.01 20.68 14.07
C THR A 149 10.41 20.28 14.57
N THR A 150 11.05 19.31 13.92
CA THR A 150 12.38 18.85 14.32
C THR A 150 13.44 19.87 13.86
N GLN A 151 14.07 20.55 14.81
CA GLN A 151 15.21 21.45 14.55
C GLN A 151 16.48 20.62 14.30
N HIS A 152 17.49 21.24 13.67
CA HIS A 152 18.77 20.59 13.40
C HIS A 152 19.41 20.06 14.70
N GLY A 153 19.54 18.73 14.79
CA GLY A 153 20.12 18.04 15.95
C GLY A 153 19.15 17.18 16.75
N GLU A 154 17.86 17.16 16.41
CA GLU A 154 16.87 16.32 17.05
C GLU A 154 16.75 14.95 16.39
N VAL A 155 16.17 14.00 17.15
CA VAL A 155 15.95 12.60 16.73
C VAL A 155 14.92 12.53 15.62
N HIS A 156 15.28 11.96 14.47
CA HIS A 156 14.37 11.73 13.36
C HIS A 156 13.78 10.32 13.43
N PRO A 157 12.47 10.15 13.70
CA PRO A 157 11.85 8.84 13.62
C PRO A 157 11.80 8.40 12.14
N ILE A 158 12.34 7.22 11.84
CA ILE A 158 12.37 6.64 10.49
C ILE A 158 11.40 5.49 10.31
N GLY A 159 10.84 4.96 11.39
CA GLY A 159 9.84 3.91 11.32
C GLY A 159 9.49 3.29 12.66
N GLN A 160 8.45 2.47 12.62
CA GLN A 160 8.02 1.66 13.75
C GLN A 160 7.73 0.24 13.27
N TYR A 161 8.14 -0.76 14.04
CA TYR A 161 7.76 -2.15 13.84
C TYR A 161 7.32 -2.76 15.18
N ARG A 162 6.03 -3.04 15.33
CA ARG A 162 5.40 -3.41 16.60
C ARG A 162 5.72 -2.35 17.68
N ASP A 163 6.33 -2.73 18.80
CA ASP A 163 6.72 -1.83 19.89
C ASP A 163 8.11 -1.19 19.69
N LEU A 164 8.80 -1.51 18.58
CA LEU A 164 10.11 -0.95 18.25
C LEU A 164 9.96 0.33 17.43
N ARG A 165 10.56 1.40 17.88
CA ARG A 165 10.69 2.65 17.15
C ARG A 165 12.12 2.79 16.64
N PHE A 166 12.25 3.08 15.36
CA PHE A 166 13.53 3.36 14.72
C PHE A 166 13.66 4.86 14.53
N ALA A 167 14.82 5.38 14.88
CA ALA A 167 15.09 6.80 14.72
C ALA A 167 16.54 7.03 14.33
N GLU A 168 16.78 8.06 13.55
CA GLU A 168 18.10 8.57 13.21
C GLU A 168 18.37 9.83 14.01
N LEU A 169 19.61 9.96 14.50
CA LEU A 169 20.03 11.19 15.13
C LEU A 169 21.45 11.55 14.64
N PRO A 170 21.72 12.83 14.35
CA PRO A 170 23.05 13.28 14.01
C PRO A 170 23.98 13.19 15.23
N VAL A 171 25.19 12.68 15.03
CA VAL A 171 26.21 12.62 16.08
C VAL A 171 26.92 13.97 16.26
N ARG A 172 27.04 14.75 15.16
CA ARG A 172 27.71 16.06 15.20
C ARG A 172 27.02 17.06 16.12
N ASN A 173 27.80 17.81 16.86
CA ASN A 173 27.35 18.78 17.89
C ASN A 173 26.53 18.15 19.03
N THR A 174 26.74 16.87 19.32
CA THR A 174 26.15 16.18 20.45
C THR A 174 27.23 15.69 21.42
N THR A 175 26.82 15.25 22.61
CA THR A 175 27.72 14.64 23.58
C THR A 175 28.26 13.26 23.15
N LEU A 176 27.84 12.77 22.00
CA LEU A 176 28.30 11.50 21.42
C LEU A 176 29.47 11.71 20.46
N GLU A 177 29.71 12.94 20.01
CA GLU A 177 30.79 13.25 19.06
C GLU A 177 32.16 12.94 19.68
N GLY A 178 32.97 12.22 18.91
CA GLY A 178 34.33 11.82 19.33
C GLY A 178 34.39 10.65 20.30
N HIS A 179 33.26 10.08 20.71
CA HIS A 179 33.21 8.93 21.60
C HIS A 179 32.83 7.65 20.87
N THR A 180 33.37 6.51 21.33
CA THR A 180 32.92 5.21 20.87
C THR A 180 31.53 4.89 21.48
N LEU A 181 30.78 3.99 20.82
CA LEU A 181 29.49 3.52 21.34
C LEU A 181 29.59 2.94 22.77
N ARG A 182 30.74 2.33 23.10
CA ARG A 182 31.03 1.79 24.44
C ARG A 182 31.18 2.91 25.49
N GLU A 183 31.94 3.94 25.15
CA GLU A 183 32.19 5.09 26.05
C GLU A 183 30.95 5.95 26.24
N SER A 184 30.13 6.11 25.18
CA SER A 184 28.88 6.87 25.28
C SER A 184 27.89 6.28 26.29
N GLY A 185 27.93 4.97 26.50
CA GLY A 185 27.02 4.24 27.37
C GLY A 185 25.54 4.38 26.98
N LEU A 186 25.27 4.65 25.69
CA LEU A 186 23.95 5.01 25.16
C LEU A 186 22.86 4.02 25.60
N ARG A 187 23.11 2.72 25.44
CA ARG A 187 22.15 1.67 25.82
C ARG A 187 21.79 1.69 27.29
N LYS A 188 22.78 1.95 28.16
CA LYS A 188 22.55 1.99 29.64
C LYS A 188 21.77 3.23 30.06
N LYS A 189 21.98 4.36 29.35
CA LYS A 189 21.35 5.64 29.71
C LYS A 189 19.94 5.78 29.13
N THR A 190 19.69 5.23 27.95
CA THR A 190 18.46 5.49 27.18
C THR A 190 17.62 4.24 26.87
N GLY A 191 18.16 3.03 27.10
CA GLY A 191 17.53 1.78 26.68
C GLY A 191 17.61 1.53 25.17
N THR A 192 18.20 2.44 24.39
CA THR A 192 18.25 2.40 22.93
C THR A 192 19.33 1.44 22.45
N THR A 193 19.08 0.72 21.37
CA THR A 193 20.08 -0.11 20.68
C THR A 193 20.45 0.54 19.35
N VAL A 194 21.74 0.77 19.13
CA VAL A 194 22.26 1.26 17.84
C VAL A 194 22.33 0.11 16.85
N VAL A 195 21.69 0.28 15.70
CA VAL A 195 21.61 -0.74 14.62
C VAL A 195 22.49 -0.40 13.43
N GLY A 196 22.97 0.85 13.33
CA GLY A 196 23.88 1.29 12.25
C GLY A 196 24.48 2.66 12.53
N LEU A 197 25.58 2.94 11.84
CA LEU A 197 26.26 4.24 11.78
C LEU A 197 26.63 4.47 10.33
N TRP A 198 26.39 5.66 9.79
CA TRP A 198 26.76 6.07 8.42
C TRP A 198 27.15 7.54 8.33
#